data_6613140a326bb36731d58481ddf1e489
#
_entry.id   6613140a326bb36731d58481ddf1e489
#
_cell.length_a   1.000
_cell.length_b   1.000
_cell.length_c   1.000
_cell.angle_alpha   90.00
_cell.angle_beta   90.00
_cell.angle_gamma   90.00
#
_symmetry.space_group_name_H-M   'P 1'
#
loop_
_entity.id
_entity.type
_entity.pdbx_description
1 polymer ?
#
loop_
_entity_poly.entity_id
_entity_poly.type
_entity_poly.pdbx_seq_one_letter_code
_entity_poly.pdbx_strand_id
1 'polypeptide(L)'
;DKPVKMITYVKRYKCLDCDFSFSDINPIAYDAWSFTRTAIISILNKLKPYNATYASIARMYGVSSTRIMDIFDTFVRIKKHTLPRVLLIDKFHFSRSTKYKYPSILMNFKNNLIVDIVVESRTHDIMSDYFFKISLEKKRSSIYVLTCILYLNPC
;
A
#
# COMPACT_ATOMS: atom_id res chain seq x y z
N ASP A 1 6.10 -21.88 12.98
CA ASP A 1 4.95 -22.25 12.15
C ASP A 1 5.45 -22.81 10.82
N LYS A 2 5.01 -24.00 10.46
CA LYS A 2 5.34 -24.62 9.17
C LYS A 2 4.23 -24.32 8.17
N PRO A 3 4.54 -24.02 6.90
CA PRO A 3 3.51 -23.85 5.87
C PRO A 3 2.79 -25.18 5.65
N VAL A 4 1.48 -25.14 5.67
CA VAL A 4 0.62 -26.31 5.42
C VAL A 4 -0.05 -26.12 4.07
N LYS A 5 0.04 -27.14 3.22
CA LYS A 5 -0.66 -27.21 1.94
C LYS A 5 -1.92 -28.04 2.10
N MET A 6 -3.06 -27.48 1.74
CA MET A 6 -4.34 -28.17 1.77
C MET A 6 -4.81 -28.37 0.33
N ILE A 7 -5.23 -29.60 0.02
CA ILE A 7 -5.83 -29.94 -1.28
C ILE A 7 -7.33 -30.00 -1.07
N THR A 8 -8.07 -29.19 -1.82
CA THR A 8 -9.53 -29.17 -1.79
C THR A 8 -10.07 -29.47 -3.18
N TYR A 9 -11.14 -30.26 -3.24
CA TYR A 9 -11.85 -30.55 -4.47
C TYR A 9 -13.08 -29.64 -4.56
N VAL A 10 -13.17 -28.88 -5.64
CA VAL A 10 -14.30 -27.98 -5.92
C VAL A 10 -15.08 -28.54 -7.08
N LYS A 11 -16.39 -28.70 -6.93
CA LYS A 11 -17.28 -29.18 -7.99
C LYS A 11 -17.42 -28.07 -9.03
N ARG A 12 -17.36 -28.48 -10.30
CA ARG A 12 -17.65 -27.61 -11.44
C ARG A 12 -18.93 -28.06 -12.11
N TYR A 13 -19.81 -27.14 -12.34
CA TYR A 13 -21.09 -27.39 -12.97
C TYR A 13 -21.12 -26.72 -14.36
N LYS A 14 -21.89 -27.32 -15.26
CA LYS A 14 -22.17 -26.78 -16.58
C LYS A 14 -23.69 -26.68 -16.74
N CYS A 15 -24.19 -25.53 -17.16
CA CYS A 15 -25.58 -25.38 -17.50
C CYS A 15 -25.87 -26.15 -18.80
N LEU A 16 -26.97 -26.93 -18.84
CA LEU A 16 -27.33 -27.70 -20.00
C LEU A 16 -27.99 -26.83 -21.09
N ASP A 17 -28.55 -25.67 -20.71
CA ASP A 17 -29.31 -24.81 -21.64
C ASP A 17 -28.45 -23.75 -22.33
N CYS A 18 -27.41 -23.22 -21.63
CA CYS A 18 -26.60 -22.11 -22.13
C CYS A 18 -25.11 -22.38 -22.15
N ASP A 19 -24.67 -23.60 -21.86
CA ASP A 19 -23.26 -24.01 -21.79
C ASP A 19 -22.39 -23.25 -20.75
N PHE A 20 -22.97 -22.35 -19.97
CA PHE A 20 -22.26 -21.60 -18.94
C PHE A 20 -21.70 -22.54 -17.87
N SER A 21 -20.39 -22.36 -17.54
CA SER A 21 -19.74 -23.17 -16.51
C SER A 21 -19.47 -22.32 -15.26
N PHE A 22 -19.79 -22.87 -14.11
CA PHE A 22 -19.49 -22.25 -12.81
C PHE A 22 -18.93 -23.29 -11.85
N SER A 23 -18.15 -22.83 -10.89
CA SER A 23 -17.59 -23.69 -9.84
C SER A 23 -18.29 -23.40 -8.53
N ASP A 24 -18.37 -24.41 -7.69
CA ASP A 24 -18.83 -24.23 -6.32
C ASP A 24 -17.86 -23.35 -5.51
N ILE A 25 -18.39 -22.70 -4.49
CA ILE A 25 -17.57 -21.83 -3.62
C ILE A 25 -16.66 -22.71 -2.78
N ASN A 26 -15.35 -22.43 -2.80
CA ASN A 26 -14.42 -23.10 -1.89
C ASN A 26 -14.59 -22.52 -0.48
N PRO A 27 -15.07 -23.30 0.51
CA PRO A 27 -15.37 -22.78 1.84
C PRO A 27 -14.10 -22.43 2.65
N ILE A 28 -12.94 -22.89 2.19
CA ILE A 28 -11.67 -22.76 2.91
C ILE A 28 -10.82 -21.62 2.36
N ALA A 29 -10.80 -21.46 1.03
CA ALA A 29 -10.06 -20.38 0.38
C ALA A 29 -10.85 -19.06 0.48
N TYR A 30 -10.13 -17.96 0.61
CA TYR A 30 -10.75 -16.63 0.60
C TYR A 30 -10.98 -16.19 -0.86
N ASP A 31 -12.23 -16.19 -1.27
CA ASP A 31 -12.66 -15.86 -2.65
C ASP A 31 -11.80 -16.56 -3.73
N ALA A 32 -11.32 -15.82 -4.73
CA ALA A 32 -10.45 -16.33 -5.79
C ALA A 32 -8.99 -16.60 -5.35
N TRP A 33 -8.69 -16.47 -4.06
CA TRP A 33 -7.34 -16.67 -3.53
C TRP A 33 -7.06 -18.14 -3.22
N SER A 34 -5.81 -18.54 -3.44
CA SER A 34 -5.34 -19.88 -3.04
C SER A 34 -4.90 -19.96 -1.57
N PHE A 35 -5.26 -18.94 -0.77
CA PHE A 35 -4.94 -18.83 0.65
C PHE A 35 -6.19 -18.81 1.50
N THR A 36 -6.09 -19.40 2.69
CA THR A 36 -7.13 -19.23 3.71
C THR A 36 -7.06 -17.81 4.28
N ARG A 37 -8.17 -17.33 4.83
CA ARG A 37 -8.23 -16.03 5.52
C ARG A 37 -7.17 -15.93 6.63
N THR A 38 -6.97 -16.98 7.39
CA THR A 38 -5.96 -17.05 8.46
C THR A 38 -4.54 -16.91 7.92
N ALA A 39 -4.23 -17.55 6.77
CA ALA A 39 -2.94 -17.42 6.12
C ALA A 39 -2.68 -15.99 5.65
N ILE A 40 -3.68 -15.33 5.05
CA ILE A 40 -3.58 -13.92 4.63
C ILE A 40 -3.27 -13.01 5.84
N ILE A 41 -4.02 -13.15 6.92
CA ILE A 41 -3.78 -12.39 8.15
C ILE A 41 -2.37 -12.63 8.71
N SER A 42 -1.91 -13.88 8.70
CA SER A 42 -0.57 -14.25 9.16
C SER A 42 0.52 -13.61 8.30
N ILE A 43 0.37 -13.62 6.96
CA ILE A 43 1.27 -12.96 6.01
C ILE A 43 1.34 -11.46 6.31
N LEU A 44 0.20 -10.78 6.43
CA LEU A 44 0.13 -9.36 6.71
C LEU A 44 0.77 -8.98 8.05
N ASN A 45 0.57 -9.81 9.09
CA ASN A 45 1.22 -9.60 10.38
C ASN A 45 2.74 -9.76 10.31
N LYS A 46 3.24 -10.68 9.50
CA LYS A 46 4.69 -10.88 9.30
C LYS A 46 5.34 -9.78 8.44
N LEU A 47 4.56 -9.00 7.70
CA LEU A 47 5.05 -7.83 6.95
C LEU A 47 5.17 -6.57 7.80
N LYS A 48 4.60 -6.53 9.02
CA LYS A 48 4.65 -5.33 9.90
C LYS A 48 6.05 -4.92 10.38
N PRO A 49 6.98 -5.85 10.72
CA PRO A 49 8.31 -5.46 11.14
C PRO A 49 9.07 -4.71 10.04
N TYR A 50 9.81 -3.65 10.39
CA TYR A 50 10.53 -2.80 9.45
C TYR A 50 11.59 -3.53 8.61
N ASN A 51 12.10 -4.67 9.09
CA ASN A 51 13.08 -5.50 8.40
C ASN A 51 12.45 -6.62 7.57
N ALA A 52 11.13 -6.72 7.55
CA ALA A 52 10.43 -7.71 6.73
C ALA A 52 10.49 -7.31 5.25
N THR A 53 10.75 -8.28 4.39
CA THR A 53 10.72 -8.08 2.93
C THR A 53 9.73 -9.04 2.30
N TYR A 54 9.12 -8.65 1.19
CA TYR A 54 8.24 -9.55 0.43
C TYR A 54 8.93 -10.87 0.07
N ALA A 55 10.22 -10.81 -0.29
CA ALA A 55 11.01 -11.99 -0.63
C ALA A 55 11.22 -12.94 0.56
N SER A 56 11.45 -12.40 1.77
CA SER A 56 11.62 -13.23 2.97
C SER A 56 10.32 -13.94 3.35
N ILE A 57 9.19 -13.23 3.27
CA ILE A 57 7.88 -13.80 3.55
C ILE A 57 7.49 -14.83 2.47
N ALA A 58 7.75 -14.51 1.19
CA ALA A 58 7.49 -15.42 0.08
C ALA A 58 8.19 -16.77 0.25
N ARG A 59 9.46 -16.77 0.65
CA ARG A 59 10.21 -18.00 0.97
C ARG A 59 9.59 -18.77 2.13
N MET A 60 9.12 -18.08 3.17
CA MET A 60 8.50 -18.69 4.33
C MET A 60 7.20 -19.43 3.99
N TYR A 61 6.41 -18.89 3.06
CA TYR A 61 5.14 -19.48 2.62
C TYR A 61 5.24 -20.32 1.35
N GLY A 62 6.43 -20.43 0.73
CA GLY A 62 6.65 -21.19 -0.49
C GLY A 62 5.92 -20.64 -1.72
N VAL A 63 5.84 -19.30 -1.83
CA VAL A 63 5.17 -18.60 -2.93
C VAL A 63 6.07 -17.53 -3.56
N SER A 64 5.64 -16.91 -4.64
CA SER A 64 6.38 -15.81 -5.27
C SER A 64 6.24 -14.51 -4.46
N SER A 65 7.25 -13.63 -4.56
CA SER A 65 7.20 -12.29 -3.96
C SER A 65 6.05 -11.46 -4.52
N THR A 66 5.74 -11.60 -5.80
CA THR A 66 4.60 -10.94 -6.47
C THR A 66 3.30 -11.31 -5.78
N ARG A 67 3.11 -12.59 -5.41
CA ARG A 67 1.90 -13.03 -4.73
C ARG A 67 1.74 -12.39 -3.34
N ILE A 68 2.84 -12.17 -2.63
CA ILE A 68 2.81 -11.46 -1.34
C ILE A 68 2.49 -9.97 -1.54
N MET A 69 3.02 -9.35 -2.60
CA MET A 69 2.69 -7.97 -2.97
C MET A 69 1.20 -7.81 -3.31
N ASP A 70 0.64 -8.72 -4.11
CA ASP A 70 -0.79 -8.73 -4.45
C ASP A 70 -1.68 -8.81 -3.20
N ILE A 71 -1.30 -9.67 -2.23
CA ILE A 71 -2.00 -9.75 -0.95
C ILE A 71 -1.92 -8.42 -0.21
N PHE A 72 -0.73 -7.82 -0.13
CA PHE A 72 -0.55 -6.54 0.54
C PHE A 72 -1.42 -5.45 -0.10
N ASP A 73 -1.35 -5.29 -1.41
CA ASP A 73 -2.08 -4.26 -2.15
C ASP A 73 -3.60 -4.44 -2.08
N THR A 74 -4.06 -5.70 -2.01
CA THR A 74 -5.50 -6.00 -1.92
C THR A 74 -6.07 -5.76 -0.53
N PHE A 75 -5.36 -6.16 0.52
CA PHE A 75 -5.91 -6.18 1.88
C PHE A 75 -5.44 -5.03 2.77
N VAL A 76 -4.33 -4.37 2.42
CA VAL A 76 -3.86 -3.21 3.18
C VAL A 76 -4.46 -1.94 2.61
N ARG A 77 -5.24 -1.26 3.43
CA ARG A 77 -5.75 0.08 3.15
C ARG A 77 -5.02 1.08 4.01
N ILE A 78 -4.21 1.93 3.40
CA ILE A 78 -3.58 3.04 4.09
C ILE A 78 -4.68 4.06 4.41
N LYS A 79 -4.95 4.25 5.70
CA LYS A 79 -5.87 5.29 6.14
C LYS A 79 -5.26 6.64 5.77
N LYS A 80 -5.93 7.40 4.91
CA LYS A 80 -5.54 8.79 4.68
C LYS A 80 -5.63 9.54 6.00
N HIS A 81 -4.50 10.03 6.49
CA HIS A 81 -4.46 10.83 7.70
C HIS A 81 -5.16 12.16 7.46
N THR A 82 -5.84 12.67 8.50
CA THR A 82 -6.39 14.03 8.44
C THR A 82 -5.23 15.00 8.40
N LEU A 83 -5.28 16.00 7.50
CA LEU A 83 -4.26 17.02 7.44
C LEU A 83 -4.12 17.72 8.81
N PRO A 84 -2.91 17.81 9.34
CA PRO A 84 -2.63 18.53 10.56
C PRO A 84 -2.73 20.04 10.33
N ARG A 85 -2.84 20.82 11.40
CA ARG A 85 -2.82 22.27 11.32
C ARG A 85 -1.48 22.80 10.83
N VAL A 86 -0.39 22.14 11.18
CA VAL A 86 0.97 22.47 10.71
C VAL A 86 1.55 21.26 10.02
N LEU A 87 1.92 21.42 8.76
CA LEU A 87 2.47 20.39 7.89
C LEU A 87 3.93 20.70 7.57
N LEU A 88 4.79 19.73 7.81
CA LEU A 88 6.17 19.76 7.31
C LEU A 88 6.20 19.11 5.95
N ILE A 89 6.91 19.75 5.02
CA ILE A 89 7.16 19.20 3.68
C ILE A 89 8.67 19.12 3.48
N ASP A 90 9.17 17.95 3.19
CA ASP A 90 10.55 17.71 2.84
C ASP A 90 10.66 16.95 1.51
N LYS A 91 11.68 17.26 0.71
CA LYS A 91 11.97 16.61 -0.56
C LYS A 91 13.20 15.75 -0.41
N PHE A 92 13.11 14.51 -0.84
CA PHE A 92 14.26 13.61 -0.79
C PHE A 92 14.55 13.00 -2.16
N HIS A 93 15.80 12.62 -2.37
CA HIS A 93 16.21 11.93 -3.59
C HIS A 93 15.92 10.43 -3.44
N PHE A 94 15.02 9.91 -4.27
CA PHE A 94 14.60 8.50 -4.16
C PHE A 94 15.51 7.55 -4.93
N SER A 95 15.70 7.78 -6.25
CA SER A 95 16.56 6.93 -7.08
C SER A 95 16.89 7.60 -8.41
N ARG A 96 18.07 7.30 -8.96
CA ARG A 96 18.48 7.78 -10.29
C ARG A 96 17.72 7.08 -11.43
N SER A 97 17.22 5.89 -11.20
CA SER A 97 16.58 5.04 -12.23
C SER A 97 15.08 5.25 -12.39
N THR A 98 14.43 6.01 -11.51
CA THR A 98 12.98 6.24 -11.55
C THR A 98 12.62 7.54 -12.25
N LYS A 99 11.46 7.55 -12.91
CA LYS A 99 10.87 8.76 -13.52
C LYS A 99 10.72 9.89 -12.49
N TYR A 100 10.43 9.53 -11.25
CA TYR A 100 10.16 10.45 -10.13
C TYR A 100 11.35 10.51 -9.17
N LYS A 101 12.25 11.46 -9.42
CA LYS A 101 13.53 11.56 -8.69
C LYS A 101 13.41 12.19 -7.30
N TYR A 102 12.43 13.06 -7.11
CA TYR A 102 12.31 13.90 -5.90
C TYR A 102 10.87 13.89 -5.36
N PRO A 103 10.44 12.80 -4.72
CA PRO A 103 9.18 12.81 -4.00
C PRO A 103 9.24 13.74 -2.80
N SER A 104 8.06 14.22 -2.39
CA SER A 104 7.91 14.99 -1.14
C SER A 104 7.25 14.12 -0.09
N ILE A 105 7.82 14.15 1.11
CA ILE A 105 7.21 13.57 2.30
C ILE A 105 6.46 14.67 3.06
N LEU A 106 5.24 14.37 3.43
CA LEU A 106 4.40 15.25 4.23
C LEU A 106 4.29 14.69 5.63
N MET A 107 4.64 15.49 6.63
CA MET A 107 4.66 15.05 8.02
C MET A 107 3.86 16.02 8.91
N ASN A 108 3.23 15.47 9.92
CA ASN A 108 2.58 16.27 10.96
C ASN A 108 3.66 16.81 11.92
N PHE A 109 3.79 18.13 12.01
CA PHE A 109 4.75 18.80 12.89
C PHE A 109 4.61 18.40 14.37
N LYS A 110 3.38 18.16 14.84
CA LYS A 110 3.12 17.91 16.26
C LYS A 110 3.61 16.53 16.75
N ASN A 111 3.48 15.52 15.92
CA ASN A 111 3.74 14.12 16.32
C ASN A 111 4.73 13.39 15.42
N ASN A 112 5.32 14.07 14.44
CA ASN A 112 6.30 13.55 13.48
C ASN A 112 5.80 12.33 12.68
N LEU A 113 4.48 12.15 12.58
CA LEU A 113 3.92 11.07 11.78
C LEU A 113 3.84 11.47 10.31
N ILE A 114 4.18 10.55 9.43
CA ILE A 114 4.03 10.72 7.99
C ILE A 114 2.53 10.78 7.69
N VAL A 115 2.12 11.85 7.01
CA VAL A 115 0.74 12.08 6.56
C VAL A 115 0.55 11.50 5.18
N ASP A 116 1.51 11.75 4.27
CA ASP A 116 1.46 11.26 2.90
C ASP A 116 2.84 11.38 2.23
N ILE A 117 3.00 10.71 1.08
CA ILE A 117 4.18 10.83 0.21
C ILE A 117 3.69 11.17 -1.19
N VAL A 118 4.06 12.35 -1.67
CA VAL A 118 3.71 12.82 -3.02
C VAL A 118 4.85 12.50 -3.97
N VAL A 119 4.64 11.51 -4.82
CA VAL A 119 5.69 10.97 -5.69
C VAL A 119 6.09 11.93 -6.81
N GLU A 120 5.17 12.74 -7.32
CA GLU A 120 5.36 13.64 -8.46
C GLU A 120 5.56 15.12 -8.04
N SER A 121 6.22 15.39 -6.95
CA SER A 121 6.21 16.71 -6.31
C SER A 121 7.16 17.77 -6.90
N ARG A 122 7.70 17.56 -8.11
CA ARG A 122 8.76 18.44 -8.64
C ARG A 122 8.27 19.84 -9.06
N THR A 123 7.02 19.96 -9.45
CA THR A 123 6.46 21.25 -9.90
C THR A 123 5.52 21.83 -8.83
N HIS A 124 5.48 23.16 -8.78
CA HIS A 124 4.53 23.91 -7.94
C HIS A 124 3.08 23.48 -8.23
N ASP A 125 2.78 23.23 -9.50
CA ASP A 125 1.43 22.90 -9.95
C ASP A 125 0.92 21.58 -9.37
N ILE A 126 1.78 20.54 -9.32
CA ILE A 126 1.40 19.23 -8.75
C ILE A 126 1.11 19.34 -7.25
N MET A 127 1.93 20.10 -6.52
CA MET A 127 1.68 20.33 -5.09
C MET A 127 0.43 21.16 -4.87
N SER A 128 0.20 22.17 -5.71
CA SER A 128 -1.01 22.99 -5.70
C SER A 128 -2.25 22.14 -5.94
N ASP A 129 -2.24 21.29 -6.98
CA ASP A 129 -3.33 20.37 -7.30
C ASP A 129 -3.57 19.36 -6.17
N TYR A 130 -2.51 18.85 -5.57
CA TYR A 130 -2.60 17.96 -4.42
C TYR A 130 -3.33 18.64 -3.25
N PHE A 131 -2.92 19.86 -2.87
CA PHE A 131 -3.56 20.60 -1.80
C PHE A 131 -4.98 21.02 -2.16
N PHE A 132 -5.23 21.39 -3.41
CA PHE A 132 -6.58 21.71 -3.88
C PHE A 132 -7.54 20.52 -3.74
N LYS A 133 -7.14 19.33 -4.20
CA LYS A 133 -7.94 18.10 -4.04
C LYS A 133 -8.26 17.82 -2.58
N ILE A 134 -7.28 17.93 -1.70
CA ILE A 134 -7.49 17.69 -0.26
C ILE A 134 -8.36 18.78 0.37
N SER A 135 -8.23 20.03 -0.04
CA SER A 135 -9.06 21.14 0.47
C SER A 135 -10.52 20.98 0.08
N LEU A 136 -10.80 20.46 -1.12
CA LEU A 136 -12.16 20.15 -1.56
C LEU A 136 -12.79 18.99 -0.75
N GLU A 137 -12.00 17.98 -0.36
CA GLU A 137 -12.47 16.89 0.49
C GLU A 137 -12.75 17.35 1.93
N LYS A 138 -12.19 18.50 2.36
CA LYS A 138 -12.34 19.04 3.73
C LYS A 138 -12.64 20.52 3.70
N LYS A 139 -13.90 20.85 3.87
CA LYS A 139 -14.42 22.20 4.08
C LYS A 139 -13.92 22.91 5.36
N ARG A 140 -12.68 22.76 5.80
CA ARG A 140 -12.15 23.52 6.97
C ARG A 140 -10.64 23.47 7.12
N SER A 141 -10.11 24.63 7.44
CA SER A 141 -8.89 25.00 8.18
C SER A 141 -7.74 25.53 7.35
N SER A 142 -7.28 26.71 7.75
CA SER A 142 -6.00 27.28 7.33
C SER A 142 -4.88 26.29 7.67
N ILE A 143 -4.19 25.81 6.65
CA ILE A 143 -3.04 24.90 6.80
C ILE A 143 -1.79 25.75 6.72
N TYR A 144 -0.96 25.74 7.75
CA TYR A 144 0.36 26.35 7.72
C TYR A 144 1.35 25.32 7.15
N VAL A 145 2.03 25.68 6.07
CA VAL A 145 3.05 24.85 5.42
C VAL A 145 4.43 25.36 5.83
N LEU A 146 5.20 24.53 6.51
CA LEU A 146 6.62 24.79 6.77
C LEU A 146 7.44 23.93 5.81
N THR A 147 8.16 24.60 4.90
CA THR A 147 9.15 23.92 4.05
C THR A 147 10.50 23.89 4.75
N CYS A 148 10.98 22.71 5.08
CA CYS A 148 12.33 22.52 5.55
C CYS A 148 13.23 22.26 4.34
N ILE A 149 14.01 23.25 3.91
CA ILE A 149 15.04 23.09 2.89
C ILE A 149 16.31 22.68 3.62
N LEU A 150 16.49 21.39 3.83
CA LEU A 150 17.79 20.86 4.23
C LEU A 150 18.65 20.80 2.96
N TYR A 151 19.55 21.76 2.82
CA TYR A 151 20.68 21.63 1.91
C TYR A 151 21.59 20.55 2.47
N LEU A 152 21.43 19.31 2.00
CA LEU A 152 22.48 18.33 2.14
C LEU A 152 23.60 18.73 1.17
N ASN A 153 24.66 19.33 1.70
CA ASN A 153 25.88 19.54 0.94
C ASN A 153 26.37 18.17 0.42
N PRO A 154 26.65 18.04 -0.88
CA PRO A 154 27.30 16.84 -1.38
C PRO A 154 28.76 16.85 -0.90
N CYS A 155 29.15 15.88 -0.08
CA CYS A 155 30.53 15.45 0.02
C CYS A 155 30.89 14.57 -1.16
#